data_452fb125a4f890245b7537b6c7627456
#
_entry.id   452fb125a4f890245b7537b6c7627456
#
_cell.length_a   1.000
_cell.length_b   1.000
_cell.length_c   1.000
_cell.angle_alpha   90.00
_cell.angle_beta   90.00
_cell.angle_gamma   90.00
#
_symmetry.space_group_name_H-M   'P 1'
#
loop_
_entity.id
_entity.type
_entity.pdbx_description
1 polymer ?
#
loop_
_entity_poly.entity_id
_entity_poly.type
_entity_poly.pdbx_seq_one_letter_code
_entity_poly.pdbx_strand_id
1 'polypeptide(L)'
;CDVGYTEHCHPQTDPEAPFFKQQGRKVFKELLPIVADVILNEMQRLAVNPDDLKRLWLHQANINMNLFAAKKILGRDPLPEEAPLVLDTYANTASAGSIIAFHKHKEGIQSGEKAILCSFGAGYSVGCLVLEKR
;
A
#
# COMPACT_ATOMS: atom_id res chain seq x y z
N CYS A 1 4.19 -6.48 15.42
CA CYS A 1 5.12 -5.35 15.17
C CYS A 1 5.19 -4.54 16.44
N ASP A 2 6.18 -4.80 17.27
CA ASP A 2 6.54 -3.86 18.33
C ASP A 2 7.28 -2.71 17.65
N VAL A 3 6.59 -1.61 17.48
CA VAL A 3 7.24 -0.35 17.18
C VAL A 3 7.81 0.12 18.50
N GLY A 4 9.01 -0.36 18.80
CA GLY A 4 9.72 0.02 20.01
C GLY A 4 10.03 1.48 19.97
N TYR A 5 9.20 2.26 20.63
CA TYR A 5 9.51 3.65 20.91
C TYR A 5 10.31 3.75 22.20
N THR A 6 11.11 4.72 22.23
CA THR A 6 11.89 5.44 23.26
C THR A 6 11.86 4.94 24.71
N GLU A 7 10.79 4.36 25.20
CA GLU A 7 10.71 3.77 26.55
C GLU A 7 11.57 2.50 26.69
N HIS A 8 11.91 1.85 25.56
CA HIS A 8 12.77 0.67 25.52
C HIS A 8 14.19 0.96 25.04
N CYS A 9 14.52 2.21 24.76
CA CYS A 9 15.87 2.62 24.40
C CYS A 9 16.80 2.68 25.62
N HIS A 10 16.83 1.63 26.41
CA HIS A 10 17.89 1.43 27.39
C HIS A 10 19.02 0.62 26.72
N PRO A 11 20.16 1.24 26.42
CA PRO A 11 21.28 0.59 25.73
C PRO A 11 21.83 -0.63 26.48
N GLN A 12 21.40 -0.82 27.72
CA GLN A 12 21.87 -1.87 28.61
C GLN A 12 21.06 -3.18 28.52
N THR A 13 19.88 -3.16 27.91
CA THR A 13 18.99 -4.35 27.88
C THR A 13 18.91 -5.03 26.52
N ASP A 14 18.92 -4.27 25.43
CA ASP A 14 18.98 -4.81 24.07
C ASP A 14 19.51 -3.73 23.12
N PRO A 15 20.75 -3.83 22.62
CA PRO A 15 21.33 -2.84 21.71
C PRO A 15 20.58 -2.74 20.37
N GLU A 16 19.73 -3.72 20.03
CA GLU A 16 18.89 -3.71 18.83
C GLU A 16 17.44 -3.26 19.08
N ALA A 17 17.04 -3.02 20.35
CA ALA A 17 15.69 -2.62 20.71
C ALA A 17 15.17 -1.36 19.97
N PRO A 18 16.01 -0.34 19.71
CA PRO A 18 15.57 0.86 18.98
C PRO A 18 15.33 0.63 17.48
N PHE A 19 15.70 -0.52 16.92
CA PHE A 19 15.55 -0.79 15.50
C PHE A 19 14.25 -1.50 15.18
N PHE A 20 13.61 -1.05 14.10
CA PHE A 20 12.42 -1.69 13.56
C PHE A 20 12.76 -3.11 13.06
N LYS A 21 12.15 -4.11 13.68
CA LYS A 21 12.31 -5.53 13.31
C LYS A 21 11.05 -6.03 12.62
N GLN A 22 11.18 -6.55 11.40
CA GLN A 22 10.06 -7.10 10.63
C GLN A 22 10.42 -8.44 10.00
N GLN A 23 9.54 -9.42 10.14
CA GLN A 23 9.62 -10.69 9.42
C GLN A 23 9.01 -10.53 8.02
N GLY A 24 9.70 -9.89 7.10
CA GLY A 24 9.18 -9.46 5.80
C GLY A 24 8.50 -10.56 4.98
N ARG A 25 9.04 -11.81 4.98
CA ARG A 25 8.43 -12.94 4.28
C ARG A 25 7.09 -13.36 4.88
N LYS A 26 6.95 -13.31 6.20
CA LYS A 26 5.71 -13.64 6.91
C LYS A 26 4.66 -12.57 6.62
N VAL A 27 5.03 -11.32 6.76
CA VAL A 27 4.16 -10.17 6.42
C VAL A 27 3.67 -10.25 4.97
N PHE A 28 4.56 -10.55 4.03
CA PHE A 28 4.19 -10.73 2.62
C PHE A 28 3.09 -11.79 2.44
N LYS A 29 3.28 -12.97 3.01
CA LYS A 29 2.35 -14.10 2.83
C LYS A 29 1.00 -13.90 3.51
N GLU A 30 1.01 -13.29 4.70
CA GLU A 30 -0.19 -13.14 5.51
C GLU A 30 -0.99 -11.89 5.16
N LEU A 31 -0.31 -10.77 4.95
CA LEU A 31 -0.95 -9.47 4.80
C LEU A 31 -1.47 -9.21 3.38
N LEU A 32 -0.74 -9.62 2.34
CA LEU A 32 -1.15 -9.29 0.96
C LEU A 32 -2.49 -9.88 0.53
N PRO A 33 -2.85 -11.12 0.88
CA PRO A 33 -4.19 -11.62 0.61
C PRO A 33 -5.26 -10.76 1.29
N ILE A 34 -5.05 -10.40 2.56
CA ILE A 34 -5.99 -9.56 3.34
C ILE A 34 -6.17 -8.18 2.68
N VAL A 35 -5.06 -7.54 2.28
CA VAL A 35 -5.10 -6.23 1.60
C VAL A 35 -5.88 -6.32 0.29
N ALA A 36 -5.61 -7.35 -0.52
CA ALA A 36 -6.32 -7.55 -1.78
C ALA A 36 -7.82 -7.79 -1.56
N ASP A 37 -8.18 -8.62 -0.57
CA ASP A 37 -9.57 -8.92 -0.24
C ASP A 37 -10.31 -7.67 0.27
N VAL A 38 -9.68 -6.85 1.12
CA VAL A 38 -10.25 -5.57 1.56
C VAL A 38 -10.57 -4.66 0.38
N ILE A 39 -9.63 -4.53 -0.57
CA ILE A 39 -9.81 -3.69 -1.76
C ILE A 39 -10.91 -4.25 -2.65
N LEU A 40 -10.90 -5.55 -2.95
CA LEU A 40 -11.89 -6.20 -3.80
C LEU A 40 -13.30 -6.15 -3.20
N ASN A 41 -13.44 -6.35 -1.89
CA ASN A 41 -14.70 -6.22 -1.19
C ASN A 41 -15.25 -4.79 -1.27
N GLU A 42 -14.38 -3.79 -1.12
CA GLU A 42 -14.78 -2.38 -1.23
C GLU A 42 -15.19 -2.01 -2.66
N MET A 43 -14.47 -2.51 -3.67
CA MET A 43 -14.85 -2.36 -5.08
C MET A 43 -16.21 -2.98 -5.35
N GLN A 44 -16.44 -4.20 -4.86
CA GLN A 44 -17.73 -4.88 -5.00
C GLN A 44 -18.86 -4.09 -4.34
N ARG A 45 -18.65 -3.60 -3.12
CA ARG A 45 -19.62 -2.79 -2.37
C ARG A 45 -20.02 -1.52 -3.12
N LEU A 46 -19.08 -0.92 -3.85
CA LEU A 46 -19.25 0.32 -4.60
C LEU A 46 -19.55 0.10 -6.09
N ALA A 47 -19.74 -1.16 -6.52
CA ALA A 47 -19.95 -1.54 -7.93
C ALA A 47 -18.88 -0.97 -8.88
N VAL A 48 -17.60 -1.03 -8.45
CA VAL A 48 -16.45 -0.60 -9.25
C VAL A 48 -15.83 -1.82 -9.92
N ASN A 49 -15.71 -1.80 -11.24
CA ASN A 49 -15.01 -2.85 -11.98
C ASN A 49 -13.50 -2.55 -12.05
N PRO A 50 -12.63 -3.58 -12.16
CA PRO A 50 -11.21 -3.38 -12.36
C PRO A 50 -10.86 -2.50 -13.58
N ASP A 51 -11.65 -2.60 -14.65
CA ASP A 51 -11.45 -1.83 -15.87
C ASP A 51 -11.80 -0.33 -15.73
N ASP A 52 -12.56 0.04 -14.67
CA ASP A 52 -12.87 1.44 -14.33
C ASP A 52 -11.71 2.13 -13.59
N LEU A 53 -10.72 1.34 -13.14
CA LEU A 53 -9.63 1.85 -12.33
C LEU A 53 -8.52 2.42 -13.20
N LYS A 54 -8.27 3.70 -13.04
CA LYS A 54 -7.18 4.41 -13.72
C LYS A 54 -5.87 4.36 -12.93
N ARG A 55 -5.95 4.30 -11.60
CA ARG A 55 -4.76 4.41 -10.75
C ARG A 55 -4.92 3.65 -9.44
N LEU A 56 -3.82 3.02 -9.02
CA LEU A 56 -3.68 2.33 -7.73
C LEU A 56 -2.49 2.95 -6.98
N TRP A 57 -2.74 3.79 -5.99
CA TRP A 57 -1.71 4.31 -5.09
C TRP A 57 -1.60 3.40 -3.87
N LEU A 58 -0.81 2.37 -4.02
CA LEU A 58 -0.65 1.33 -3.01
C LEU A 58 0.49 1.66 -2.04
N HIS A 59 0.47 1.00 -0.89
CA HIS A 59 1.52 1.10 0.11
C HIS A 59 2.89 0.71 -0.49
N GLN A 60 3.90 1.56 -0.27
CA GLN A 60 5.22 1.46 -0.87
C GLN A 60 6.21 0.71 0.05
N ALA A 61 5.95 -0.57 0.35
CA ALA A 61 6.84 -1.39 1.17
C ALA A 61 7.99 -1.99 0.36
N ASN A 62 7.67 -2.65 -0.76
CA ASN A 62 8.59 -3.11 -1.78
C ASN A 62 7.86 -3.34 -3.10
N ILE A 63 8.62 -3.40 -4.20
CA ILE A 63 8.09 -3.52 -5.56
C ILE A 63 7.22 -4.77 -5.72
N ASN A 64 7.67 -5.93 -5.23
CA ASN A 64 6.95 -7.18 -5.41
C ASN A 64 5.59 -7.18 -4.69
N MET A 65 5.50 -6.56 -3.51
CA MET A 65 4.23 -6.40 -2.79
C MET A 65 3.27 -5.52 -3.58
N ASN A 66 3.75 -4.41 -4.11
CA ASN A 66 2.96 -3.48 -4.88
C ASN A 66 2.40 -4.14 -6.16
N LEU A 67 3.27 -4.76 -6.95
CA LEU A 67 2.88 -5.46 -8.18
C LEU A 67 1.94 -6.62 -7.93
N PHE A 68 2.17 -7.41 -6.87
CA PHE A 68 1.28 -8.51 -6.51
C PHE A 68 -0.14 -8.01 -6.17
N ALA A 69 -0.23 -6.97 -5.33
CA ALA A 69 -1.52 -6.38 -4.96
C ALA A 69 -2.23 -5.80 -6.19
N ALA A 70 -1.54 -5.03 -7.02
CA ALA A 70 -2.09 -4.47 -8.25
C ALA A 70 -2.59 -5.57 -9.21
N LYS A 71 -1.81 -6.62 -9.43
CA LYS A 71 -2.20 -7.77 -10.26
C LYS A 71 -3.46 -8.46 -9.74
N LYS A 72 -3.58 -8.64 -8.43
CA LYS A 72 -4.76 -9.24 -7.80
C LYS A 72 -6.00 -8.37 -8.00
N ILE A 73 -5.88 -7.06 -7.89
CA ILE A 73 -6.98 -6.09 -8.03
C ILE A 73 -7.43 -6.01 -9.49
N LEU A 74 -6.49 -5.91 -10.42
CA LEU A 74 -6.77 -5.73 -11.85
C LEU A 74 -7.08 -7.04 -12.58
N GLY A 75 -6.74 -8.21 -11.98
CA GLY A 75 -6.83 -9.52 -12.64
C GLY A 75 -5.79 -9.74 -13.75
N ARG A 76 -4.87 -8.81 -13.95
CA ARG A 76 -3.78 -8.82 -14.94
C ARG A 76 -2.56 -8.08 -14.40
N ASP A 77 -1.45 -8.17 -15.12
CA ASP A 77 -0.28 -7.36 -14.78
C ASP A 77 -0.59 -5.86 -15.00
N PRO A 78 -0.26 -4.99 -14.01
CA PRO A 78 -0.50 -3.56 -14.12
C PRO A 78 0.46 -2.91 -15.12
N LEU A 79 0.01 -1.88 -15.80
CA LEU A 79 0.89 -0.94 -16.48
C LEU A 79 1.62 -0.05 -15.44
N PRO A 80 2.82 0.49 -15.75
CA PRO A 80 3.55 1.35 -14.82
C PRO A 80 2.77 2.57 -14.33
N GLU A 81 1.95 3.14 -15.20
CA GLU A 81 1.09 4.28 -14.86
C GLU A 81 -0.12 3.90 -14.00
N GLU A 82 -0.58 2.64 -14.04
CA GLU A 82 -1.72 2.17 -13.24
C GLU A 82 -1.33 1.94 -11.77
N ALA A 83 -0.12 1.45 -11.53
CA ALA A 83 0.40 1.19 -10.18
C ALA A 83 1.77 1.87 -9.99
N PRO A 84 1.83 3.20 -9.91
CA PRO A 84 3.07 3.94 -9.86
C PRO A 84 3.88 3.63 -8.61
N LEU A 85 5.18 3.56 -8.79
CA LEU A 85 6.16 3.31 -7.74
C LEU A 85 6.92 4.60 -7.42
N VAL A 86 7.22 4.79 -6.14
CA VAL A 86 8.06 5.90 -5.64
C VAL A 86 9.20 5.40 -4.76
N LEU A 87 9.41 4.09 -4.75
CA LEU A 87 10.40 3.40 -3.91
C LEU A 87 11.85 3.72 -4.28
N ASP A 88 12.11 3.98 -5.55
CA ASP A 88 13.41 4.38 -6.08
C ASP A 88 13.89 5.73 -5.52
N THR A 89 12.95 6.65 -5.29
CA THR A 89 13.23 8.02 -4.84
C THR A 89 13.07 8.17 -3.33
N TYR A 90 12.04 7.53 -2.75
CA TYR A 90 11.64 7.77 -1.35
C TYR A 90 11.86 6.56 -0.43
N ALA A 91 12.27 5.41 -0.97
CA ALA A 91 12.36 4.15 -0.24
C ALA A 91 11.04 3.77 0.46
N ASN A 92 11.08 2.93 1.49
CA ASN A 92 9.90 2.58 2.27
C ASN A 92 9.64 3.65 3.34
N THR A 93 8.69 4.52 3.09
CA THR A 93 8.24 5.58 4.01
C THR A 93 7.01 5.18 4.81
N ALA A 94 6.83 3.87 5.05
CA ALA A 94 5.66 3.31 5.72
C ALA A 94 4.34 3.77 5.05
N SER A 95 3.31 4.12 5.83
CA SER A 95 2.01 4.53 5.27
C SER A 95 2.05 5.82 4.45
N ALA A 96 3.06 6.67 4.64
CA ALA A 96 3.23 7.89 3.84
C ALA A 96 3.51 7.59 2.35
N GLY A 97 4.05 6.41 2.02
CA GLY A 97 4.41 6.04 0.65
C GLY A 97 3.24 6.08 -0.32
N SER A 98 2.05 5.64 0.09
CA SER A 98 0.84 5.71 -0.76
C SER A 98 0.39 7.15 -1.00
N ILE A 99 0.52 8.02 0.00
CA ILE A 99 0.20 9.45 -0.12
C ILE A 99 1.21 10.18 -1.03
N ILE A 100 2.49 9.83 -0.93
CA ILE A 100 3.53 10.36 -1.83
C ILE A 100 3.25 9.91 -3.27
N ALA A 101 2.92 8.63 -3.48
CA ALA A 101 2.55 8.11 -4.78
C ALA A 101 1.31 8.83 -5.36
N PHE A 102 0.27 9.06 -4.54
CA PHE A 102 -0.88 9.87 -4.93
C PHE A 102 -0.47 11.28 -5.33
N HIS A 103 0.28 11.99 -4.49
CA HIS A 103 0.69 13.37 -4.76
C HIS A 103 1.48 13.50 -6.08
N LYS A 104 2.39 12.56 -6.34
CA LYS A 104 3.26 12.57 -7.52
C LYS A 104 2.56 12.14 -8.81
N HIS A 105 1.55 11.26 -8.70
CA HIS A 105 0.93 10.60 -9.84
C HIS A 105 -0.61 10.76 -9.89
N LYS A 106 -1.15 11.84 -9.34
CA LYS A 106 -2.59 12.16 -9.38
C LYS A 106 -3.07 12.77 -10.69
N GLU A 107 -2.14 13.26 -11.51
CA GLU A 107 -2.47 13.91 -12.77
C GLU A 107 -2.88 12.89 -13.86
N GLY A 108 -3.60 13.37 -14.86
CA GLY A 108 -4.03 12.55 -16.01
C GLY A 108 -5.27 11.68 -15.77
N ILE A 109 -5.92 11.79 -14.61
CA ILE A 109 -7.21 11.15 -14.32
C ILE A 109 -8.32 12.06 -14.86
N GLN A 110 -9.24 11.49 -15.67
CA GLN A 110 -10.36 12.20 -16.26
C GLN A 110 -11.58 12.19 -15.32
N SER A 111 -12.55 13.08 -15.58
CA SER A 111 -13.83 13.08 -14.86
C SER A 111 -14.54 11.74 -15.03
N GLY A 112 -15.02 11.16 -13.92
CA GLY A 112 -15.67 9.85 -13.86
C GLY A 112 -14.70 8.65 -13.70
N GLU A 113 -13.40 8.83 -13.97
CA GLU A 113 -12.42 7.76 -13.73
C GLU A 113 -12.19 7.56 -12.24
N LYS A 114 -11.94 6.31 -11.85
CA LYS A 114 -11.78 5.89 -10.47
C LYS A 114 -10.33 5.50 -10.17
N ALA A 115 -9.97 5.63 -8.90
CA ALA A 115 -8.66 5.25 -8.41
C ALA A 115 -8.76 4.71 -6.97
N ILE A 116 -7.77 3.94 -6.56
CA ILE A 116 -7.68 3.39 -5.21
C ILE A 116 -6.44 3.95 -4.52
N LEU A 117 -6.62 4.43 -3.29
CA LEU A 117 -5.55 4.75 -2.36
C LEU A 117 -5.61 3.75 -1.21
N CYS A 118 -4.57 2.93 -1.07
CA CYS A 118 -4.50 1.92 -0.02
C CYS A 118 -3.17 1.94 0.70
N SER A 119 -3.24 1.93 2.02
CA SER A 119 -2.08 1.77 2.89
C SER A 119 -2.35 0.71 3.94
N PHE A 120 -1.28 0.11 4.45
CA PHE A 120 -1.37 -0.86 5.52
C PHE A 120 -0.17 -0.74 6.46
N GLY A 121 -0.30 -1.30 7.65
CA GLY A 121 0.73 -1.20 8.67
C GLY A 121 0.58 -2.25 9.76
N ALA A 122 1.28 -1.97 10.86
CA ALA A 122 1.26 -2.83 12.04
C ALA A 122 -0.16 -3.06 12.55
N GLY A 123 -0.35 -4.25 13.08
CA GLY A 123 -1.64 -4.52 13.68
C GLY A 123 -2.28 -5.87 13.34
N TYR A 124 -2.60 -6.39 12.15
CA TYR A 124 -2.47 -5.59 10.91
C TYR A 124 -3.59 -4.55 10.77
N SER A 125 -3.24 -3.37 10.25
CA SER A 125 -4.21 -2.32 9.91
C SER A 125 -4.19 -2.09 8.41
N VAL A 126 -5.35 -1.99 7.78
CA VAL A 126 -5.51 -1.70 6.35
C VAL A 126 -6.49 -0.54 6.19
N GLY A 127 -6.09 0.50 5.49
CA GLY A 127 -6.95 1.61 5.08
C GLY A 127 -7.07 1.65 3.56
N CYS A 128 -8.30 1.67 3.04
CA CYS A 128 -8.59 1.72 1.63
C CYS A 128 -9.60 2.82 1.33
N LEU A 129 -9.32 3.62 0.29
CA LEU A 129 -10.23 4.64 -0.24
C LEU A 129 -10.43 4.40 -1.73
N VAL A 130 -11.67 4.38 -2.17
CA VAL A 130 -12.02 4.48 -3.59
C VAL A 130 -12.34 5.93 -3.89
N LEU A 131 -11.65 6.50 -4.86
CA LEU A 131 -11.73 7.90 -5.25
C LEU A 131 -12.30 8.00 -6.67
N GLU A 132 -13.11 8.99 -6.93
CA GLU A 132 -13.61 9.33 -8.27
C GLU A 132 -13.28 10.77 -8.59
N LYS A 133 -12.76 11.02 -9.78
CA LYS A 133 -12.48 12.37 -10.26
C LYS A 133 -13.81 13.04 -10.67
N ARG A 134 -14.10 14.18 -10.09
CA ARG A 134 -15.23 15.07 -10.49
C ARG A 134 -14.79 16.15 -11.46
#